data_00af51a4749e35d5df14cf470e14c760
#
_entry.id   00af51a4749e35d5df14cf470e14c760
#
_cell.length_a   1.000
_cell.length_b   1.000
_cell.length_c   1.000
_cell.angle_alpha   90.00
_cell.angle_beta   90.00
_cell.angle_gamma   90.00
#
_symmetry.space_group_name_H-M   'P 1'
#
loop_
_entity.id
_entity.type
_entity.pdbx_description
1 polymer ?
#
loop_
_entity_poly.entity_id
_entity_poly.type
_entity_poly.pdbx_seq_one_letter_code
_entity_poly.pdbx_strand_id
1 'polypeptide(L)'
;MKESRMSTRYMAAVAMFAAVSYVAVLVSKVIPNVAGFLSYEPKDAVIVIAGLLYGPLTSVLISVIVSFIEMITISSTGPYGLLMNIVSTCAFAVPAAWYYQKHRTQKDAVIGLSFGVLAMVAAMLLWNYIITPFYMGVPREQVAGMLMTVFLPFNLTKGGINAGLTLLLYKPIVNALRKAHLAEPSKSADQKGHFNIGFTLFALAILVTFVLLFLVLIGVL
;
A
#
# COMPACT_ATOMS: atom_id res chain seq x y z
N MET A 1 -23.98 18.36 16.44
CA MET A 1 -23.10 17.29 15.92
C MET A 1 -23.97 16.34 15.12
N LYS A 2 -23.84 16.33 13.78
CA LYS A 2 -24.57 15.41 12.92
C LYS A 2 -23.85 14.06 13.04
N GLU A 3 -24.47 13.08 13.70
CA GLU A 3 -23.99 11.71 13.69
C GLU A 3 -23.87 11.26 12.24
N SER A 4 -22.65 11.15 11.76
CA SER A 4 -22.32 10.54 10.46
C SER A 4 -22.54 9.03 10.60
N ARG A 5 -23.81 8.59 10.47
CA ARG A 5 -24.11 7.17 10.28
C ARG A 5 -23.34 6.72 9.04
N MET A 6 -22.41 5.82 9.23
CA MET A 6 -21.66 5.23 8.10
C MET A 6 -22.68 4.64 7.12
N SER A 7 -22.72 5.19 5.92
CA SER A 7 -23.65 4.73 4.88
C SER A 7 -23.41 3.25 4.59
N THR A 8 -24.47 2.47 4.37
CA THR A 8 -24.38 1.05 3.97
C THR A 8 -23.48 0.87 2.74
N ARG A 9 -23.50 1.83 1.82
CA ARG A 9 -22.62 1.85 0.64
C ARG A 9 -21.14 1.97 1.02
N TYR A 10 -20.82 2.82 2.00
CA TYR A 10 -19.45 2.96 2.50
C TYR A 10 -18.99 1.68 3.19
N MET A 11 -19.81 1.08 4.04
CA MET A 11 -19.48 -0.20 4.70
C MET A 11 -19.25 -1.32 3.68
N ALA A 12 -20.11 -1.42 2.65
CA ALA A 12 -19.95 -2.38 1.56
C ALA A 12 -18.64 -2.17 0.79
N ALA A 13 -18.28 -0.91 0.50
CA ALA A 13 -17.02 -0.58 -0.15
C ALA A 13 -15.81 -0.95 0.71
N VAL A 14 -15.82 -0.63 2.00
CA VAL A 14 -14.75 -1.00 2.94
C VAL A 14 -14.58 -2.51 3.02
N ALA A 15 -15.68 -3.26 3.14
CA ALA A 15 -15.66 -4.73 3.16
C ALA A 15 -15.09 -5.32 1.86
N MET A 16 -15.49 -4.77 0.71
CA MET A 16 -14.97 -5.18 -0.60
C MET A 16 -13.46 -4.90 -0.71
N PHE A 17 -13.00 -3.71 -0.33
CA PHE A 17 -11.57 -3.39 -0.35
C PHE A 17 -10.78 -4.27 0.60
N ALA A 18 -11.30 -4.58 1.79
CA ALA A 18 -10.67 -5.49 2.72
C ALA A 18 -10.55 -6.90 2.13
N ALA A 19 -11.62 -7.42 1.50
CA ALA A 19 -11.61 -8.73 0.86
C ALA A 19 -10.60 -8.78 -0.31
N VAL A 20 -10.59 -7.79 -1.19
CA VAL A 20 -9.65 -7.71 -2.32
C VAL A 20 -8.20 -7.59 -1.82
N SER A 21 -7.96 -6.78 -0.78
CA SER A 21 -6.64 -6.65 -0.16
C SER A 21 -6.17 -7.98 0.43
N TYR A 22 -7.04 -8.72 1.10
CA TYR A 22 -6.70 -10.03 1.66
C TYR A 22 -6.40 -11.06 0.55
N VAL A 23 -7.21 -11.09 -0.51
CA VAL A 23 -6.93 -11.95 -1.69
C VAL A 23 -5.58 -11.59 -2.31
N ALA A 24 -5.23 -10.30 -2.41
CA ALA A 24 -3.93 -9.87 -2.90
C ALA A 24 -2.77 -10.39 -2.02
N VAL A 25 -2.95 -10.46 -0.69
CA VAL A 25 -1.97 -11.09 0.20
C VAL A 25 -1.84 -12.59 -0.09
N LEU A 26 -2.97 -13.31 -0.23
CA LEU A 26 -2.94 -14.75 -0.55
C LEU A 26 -2.17 -15.03 -1.85
N VAL A 27 -2.45 -14.26 -2.90
CA VAL A 27 -1.76 -14.39 -4.19
C VAL A 27 -0.28 -14.08 -4.06
N SER A 28 0.10 -13.12 -3.22
CA SER A 28 1.52 -12.76 -3.05
C SER A 28 2.37 -13.82 -2.34
N LYS A 29 1.76 -14.79 -1.68
CA LYS A 29 2.51 -15.89 -0.99
C LYS A 29 3.27 -16.80 -1.96
N VAL A 30 2.98 -16.77 -3.26
CA VAL A 30 3.77 -17.45 -4.28
C VAL A 30 5.07 -16.72 -4.65
N ILE A 31 5.19 -15.43 -4.26
CA ILE A 31 6.35 -14.61 -4.53
C ILE A 31 7.46 -14.94 -3.51
N PRO A 32 8.69 -15.21 -3.96
CA PRO A 32 9.80 -15.46 -3.04
C PRO A 32 10.06 -14.28 -2.09
N ASN A 33 10.42 -14.59 -0.86
CA ASN A 33 10.80 -13.58 0.12
C ASN A 33 12.20 -13.03 -0.15
N VAL A 34 12.37 -11.72 0.01
CA VAL A 34 13.70 -11.09 0.02
C VAL A 34 14.40 -11.43 1.33
N ALA A 35 15.67 -11.79 1.26
CA ALA A 35 16.50 -12.23 2.39
C ALA A 35 15.84 -13.36 3.24
N GLY A 36 14.91 -14.12 2.68
CA GLY A 36 14.24 -15.26 3.32
C GLY A 36 13.08 -14.93 4.25
N PHE A 37 12.86 -13.66 4.64
CA PHE A 37 11.82 -13.27 5.60
C PHE A 37 10.99 -12.04 5.21
N LEU A 38 11.43 -11.22 4.24
CA LEU A 38 10.71 -10.02 3.82
C LEU A 38 9.77 -10.32 2.66
N SER A 39 8.48 -10.34 2.93
CA SER A 39 7.45 -10.61 1.94
C SER A 39 7.00 -9.33 1.22
N TYR A 40 6.90 -9.38 -0.11
CA TYR A 40 6.22 -8.34 -0.87
C TYR A 40 4.70 -8.55 -0.81
N GLU A 41 3.97 -7.49 -0.58
CA GLU A 41 2.50 -7.53 -0.43
C GLU A 41 1.83 -6.44 -1.27
N PRO A 42 1.13 -6.79 -2.35
CA PRO A 42 0.41 -5.85 -3.22
C PRO A 42 -0.86 -5.29 -2.57
N LYS A 43 -1.28 -5.79 -1.39
CA LYS A 43 -2.43 -5.27 -0.64
C LYS A 43 -2.34 -3.77 -0.37
N ASP A 44 -1.11 -3.25 -0.18
CA ASP A 44 -0.90 -1.85 0.14
C ASP A 44 -1.40 -0.92 -0.98
N ALA A 45 -1.24 -1.32 -2.26
CA ALA A 45 -1.80 -0.56 -3.38
C ALA A 45 -3.33 -0.49 -3.33
N VAL A 46 -4.00 -1.60 -3.00
CA VAL A 46 -5.46 -1.66 -2.88
C VAL A 46 -5.95 -0.79 -1.73
N ILE A 47 -5.27 -0.84 -0.58
CA ILE A 47 -5.59 -0.05 0.62
C ILE A 47 -5.37 1.44 0.36
N VAL A 48 -4.29 1.82 -0.35
CA VAL A 48 -4.05 3.21 -0.75
C VAL A 48 -5.15 3.70 -1.66
N ILE A 49 -5.59 2.92 -2.66
CA ILE A 49 -6.70 3.30 -3.55
C ILE A 49 -7.96 3.59 -2.74
N ALA A 50 -8.29 2.76 -1.74
CA ALA A 50 -9.40 3.02 -0.84
C ALA A 50 -9.23 4.34 -0.07
N GLY A 51 -8.02 4.63 0.41
CA GLY A 51 -7.69 5.88 1.06
C GLY A 51 -7.80 7.10 0.18
N LEU A 52 -7.34 7.03 -1.07
CA LEU A 52 -7.49 8.11 -2.05
C LEU A 52 -8.97 8.42 -2.33
N LEU A 53 -9.84 7.40 -2.30
CA LEU A 53 -11.28 7.56 -2.56
C LEU A 53 -12.05 8.07 -1.34
N TYR A 54 -11.88 7.40 -0.21
CA TYR A 54 -12.74 7.57 0.97
C TYR A 54 -12.05 8.28 2.14
N GLY A 55 -10.74 8.51 2.04
CA GLY A 55 -9.97 9.24 3.04
C GLY A 55 -8.98 8.38 3.82
N PRO A 56 -8.01 9.04 4.49
CA PRO A 56 -6.91 8.36 5.16
C PRO A 56 -7.37 7.42 6.29
N LEU A 57 -8.44 7.75 7.01
CA LEU A 57 -9.01 6.88 8.05
C LEU A 57 -9.52 5.56 7.49
N THR A 58 -10.02 5.54 6.25
CA THR A 58 -10.44 4.32 5.57
C THR A 58 -9.26 3.38 5.34
N SER A 59 -8.10 3.92 4.96
CA SER A 59 -6.87 3.12 4.81
C SER A 59 -6.46 2.47 6.14
N VAL A 60 -6.52 3.23 7.24
CA VAL A 60 -6.22 2.70 8.58
C VAL A 60 -7.16 1.57 8.94
N LEU A 61 -8.46 1.78 8.76
CA LEU A 61 -9.49 0.78 9.08
C LEU A 61 -9.27 -0.53 8.29
N ILE A 62 -9.07 -0.41 6.96
CA ILE A 62 -8.85 -1.59 6.11
C ILE A 62 -7.51 -2.26 6.46
N SER A 63 -6.45 -1.49 6.70
CA SER A 63 -5.14 -2.02 7.12
C SER A 63 -5.25 -2.86 8.39
N VAL A 64 -5.94 -2.35 9.42
CA VAL A 64 -6.15 -3.07 10.68
C VAL A 64 -6.93 -4.37 10.45
N ILE A 65 -8.05 -4.29 9.72
CA ILE A 65 -8.90 -5.47 9.43
C ILE A 65 -8.09 -6.54 8.68
N VAL A 66 -7.43 -6.16 7.59
CA VAL A 66 -6.69 -7.11 6.73
C VAL A 66 -5.51 -7.71 7.48
N SER A 67 -4.72 -6.90 8.19
CA SER A 67 -3.57 -7.39 8.96
C SER A 67 -4.00 -8.30 10.11
N PHE A 68 -5.16 -8.05 10.74
CA PHE A 68 -5.70 -8.92 11.77
C PHE A 68 -6.13 -10.28 11.19
N ILE A 69 -6.86 -10.27 10.06
CA ILE A 69 -7.25 -11.51 9.37
C ILE A 69 -6.00 -12.29 8.95
N GLU A 70 -5.00 -11.61 8.38
CA GLU A 70 -3.73 -12.21 8.00
C GLU A 70 -3.03 -12.86 9.19
N MET A 71 -2.97 -12.18 10.35
CA MET A 71 -2.36 -12.72 11.56
C MET A 71 -2.97 -14.05 12.00
N ILE A 72 -4.29 -14.18 11.96
CA ILE A 72 -4.99 -15.39 12.44
C ILE A 72 -5.08 -16.50 11.40
N THR A 73 -4.78 -16.22 10.11
CA THR A 73 -4.97 -17.21 9.03
C THR A 73 -3.66 -17.71 8.43
N ILE A 74 -2.76 -16.84 8.04
CA ILE A 74 -1.60 -17.19 7.20
C ILE A 74 -0.26 -16.62 7.68
N SER A 75 -0.25 -15.80 8.72
CA SER A 75 0.98 -15.18 9.22
C SER A 75 1.85 -16.17 9.97
N SER A 76 3.13 -16.24 9.62
CA SER A 76 4.16 -16.93 10.41
C SER A 76 4.80 -16.07 11.48
N THR A 77 4.53 -14.75 11.47
CA THR A 77 5.19 -13.76 12.33
C THR A 77 4.32 -13.30 13.51
N GLY A 78 3.06 -13.75 13.56
CA GLY A 78 2.13 -13.47 14.65
C GLY A 78 1.92 -11.98 14.95
N PRO A 79 1.88 -11.57 16.24
CA PRO A 79 1.65 -10.18 16.63
C PRO A 79 2.70 -9.18 16.10
N TYR A 80 3.96 -9.61 15.96
CA TYR A 80 5.01 -8.75 15.39
C TYR A 80 4.70 -8.39 13.94
N GLY A 81 4.29 -9.37 13.14
CA GLY A 81 3.88 -9.15 11.76
C GLY A 81 2.63 -8.29 11.64
N LEU A 82 1.64 -8.48 12.52
CA LEU A 82 0.45 -7.63 12.61
C LEU A 82 0.83 -6.16 12.76
N LEU A 83 1.65 -5.84 13.77
CA LEU A 83 2.06 -4.47 14.05
C LEU A 83 2.89 -3.89 12.91
N MET A 84 3.86 -4.65 12.39
CA MET A 84 4.69 -4.21 11.26
C MET A 84 3.86 -3.94 10.00
N ASN A 85 2.88 -4.77 9.70
CA ASN A 85 1.98 -4.59 8.56
C ASN A 85 1.12 -3.33 8.72
N ILE A 86 0.51 -3.12 9.90
CA ILE A 86 -0.28 -1.92 10.16
C ILE A 86 0.59 -0.66 10.02
N VAL A 87 1.77 -0.65 10.65
CA VAL A 87 2.69 0.52 10.59
C VAL A 87 3.14 0.78 9.16
N SER A 88 3.58 -0.26 8.43
CA SER A 88 4.03 -0.13 7.04
C SER A 88 2.93 0.43 6.14
N THR A 89 1.75 -0.21 6.17
CA THR A 89 0.62 0.19 5.32
C THR A 89 0.10 1.59 5.69
N CYS A 90 -0.04 1.90 6.98
CA CYS A 90 -0.52 3.22 7.41
C CYS A 90 0.50 4.33 7.10
N ALA A 91 1.79 4.08 7.30
CA ALA A 91 2.84 5.05 6.97
C ALA A 91 2.89 5.36 5.47
N PHE A 92 2.53 4.41 4.61
CA PHE A 92 2.40 4.62 3.16
C PHE A 92 1.06 5.28 2.79
N ALA A 93 -0.06 4.71 3.23
CA ALA A 93 -1.38 5.05 2.73
C ALA A 93 -1.93 6.37 3.30
N VAL A 94 -1.66 6.67 4.59
CA VAL A 94 -2.22 7.86 5.25
C VAL A 94 -1.68 9.16 4.67
N PRO A 95 -0.35 9.38 4.53
CA PRO A 95 0.17 10.59 3.91
C PRO A 95 -0.24 10.72 2.46
N ALA A 96 -0.22 9.61 1.68
CA ALA A 96 -0.64 9.59 0.29
C ALA A 96 -2.11 10.04 0.13
N ALA A 97 -3.01 9.46 0.91
CA ALA A 97 -4.43 9.79 0.89
C ALA A 97 -4.70 11.21 1.37
N TRP A 98 -4.04 11.62 2.46
CA TRP A 98 -4.20 12.96 3.03
C TRP A 98 -3.80 14.07 2.06
N TYR A 99 -2.65 13.89 1.38
CA TYR A 99 -2.18 14.87 0.40
C TYR A 99 -3.10 14.91 -0.82
N TYR A 100 -3.43 13.75 -1.37
CA TYR A 100 -4.30 13.65 -2.55
C TYR A 100 -5.68 14.25 -2.33
N GLN A 101 -6.29 14.05 -1.17
CA GLN A 101 -7.65 14.55 -0.90
C GLN A 101 -7.78 16.08 -0.90
N LYS A 102 -6.68 16.82 -0.74
CA LYS A 102 -6.70 18.28 -0.77
C LYS A 102 -6.95 18.85 -2.18
N HIS A 103 -6.39 18.24 -3.19
CA HIS A 103 -6.39 18.79 -4.55
C HIS A 103 -6.99 17.86 -5.61
N ARG A 104 -6.88 16.55 -5.42
CA ARG A 104 -7.46 15.48 -6.26
C ARG A 104 -7.01 15.49 -7.72
N THR A 105 -5.77 15.90 -8.01
CA THR A 105 -5.16 15.87 -9.34
C THR A 105 -4.24 14.65 -9.52
N GLN A 106 -3.91 14.32 -10.77
CA GLN A 106 -2.93 13.26 -11.05
C GLN A 106 -1.54 13.59 -10.49
N LYS A 107 -1.15 14.86 -10.53
CA LYS A 107 0.12 15.31 -9.94
C LYS A 107 0.15 15.12 -8.44
N ASP A 108 -0.96 15.45 -7.76
CA ASP A 108 -1.07 15.28 -6.31
C ASP A 108 -1.10 13.80 -5.90
N ALA A 109 -1.61 12.91 -6.76
CA ALA A 109 -1.49 11.48 -6.53
C ALA A 109 -0.02 11.04 -6.54
N VAL A 110 0.77 11.48 -7.53
CA VAL A 110 2.21 11.17 -7.60
C VAL A 110 2.96 11.72 -6.39
N ILE A 111 2.74 13.01 -6.06
CA ILE A 111 3.40 13.66 -4.92
C ILE A 111 3.00 12.97 -3.61
N GLY A 112 1.71 12.72 -3.41
CA GLY A 112 1.21 12.04 -2.21
C GLY A 112 1.77 10.64 -2.05
N LEU A 113 1.84 9.85 -3.12
CA LEU A 113 2.46 8.52 -3.12
C LEU A 113 3.95 8.59 -2.83
N SER A 114 4.67 9.58 -3.37
CA SER A 114 6.10 9.78 -3.07
C SER A 114 6.31 10.08 -1.59
N PHE A 115 5.51 10.98 -1.00
CA PHE A 115 5.54 11.21 0.45
C PHE A 115 5.21 9.95 1.24
N GLY A 116 4.21 9.18 0.82
CA GLY A 116 3.86 7.91 1.44
C GLY A 116 5.00 6.90 1.41
N VAL A 117 5.68 6.74 0.27
CA VAL A 117 6.85 5.84 0.16
C VAL A 117 7.95 6.29 1.11
N LEU A 118 8.32 7.58 1.12
CA LEU A 118 9.36 8.10 2.00
C LEU A 118 9.01 7.92 3.48
N ALA A 119 7.77 8.21 3.87
CA ALA A 119 7.28 8.04 5.23
C ALA A 119 7.30 6.56 5.66
N MET A 120 6.87 5.64 4.77
CA MET A 120 6.93 4.21 5.01
C MET A 120 8.38 3.73 5.17
N VAL A 121 9.28 4.12 4.29
CA VAL A 121 10.70 3.74 4.37
C VAL A 121 11.27 4.19 5.71
N ALA A 122 11.09 5.45 6.09
CA ALA A 122 11.59 5.99 7.37
C ALA A 122 10.98 5.24 8.57
N ALA A 123 9.67 5.04 8.58
CA ALA A 123 8.98 4.32 9.64
C ALA A 123 9.45 2.87 9.74
N MET A 124 9.65 2.19 8.61
CA MET A 124 10.07 0.80 8.60
C MET A 124 11.54 0.60 8.95
N LEU A 125 12.43 1.52 8.59
CA LEU A 125 13.82 1.49 9.09
C LEU A 125 13.88 1.61 10.61
N LEU A 126 13.13 2.59 11.17
CA LEU A 126 13.04 2.76 12.61
C LEU A 126 12.43 1.54 13.29
N TRP A 127 11.31 1.05 12.76
CA TRP A 127 10.58 -0.09 13.32
C TRP A 127 11.39 -1.37 13.26
N ASN A 128 12.06 -1.65 12.13
CA ASN A 128 12.94 -2.81 12.02
C ASN A 128 14.11 -2.73 12.99
N TYR A 129 14.72 -1.57 13.19
CA TYR A 129 15.79 -1.36 14.19
C TYR A 129 15.33 -1.70 15.62
N ILE A 130 14.07 -1.41 15.96
CA ILE A 130 13.51 -1.63 17.29
C ILE A 130 12.98 -3.06 17.44
N ILE A 131 12.17 -3.55 16.50
CA ILE A 131 11.36 -4.77 16.64
C ILE A 131 12.08 -6.01 16.11
N THR A 132 12.82 -5.90 15.01
CA THR A 132 13.45 -7.06 14.37
C THR A 132 14.43 -7.80 15.29
N PRO A 133 15.21 -7.15 16.17
CA PRO A 133 16.05 -7.86 17.14
C PRO A 133 15.25 -8.82 18.03
N PHE A 134 14.07 -8.39 18.50
CA PHE A 134 13.19 -9.22 19.34
C PHE A 134 12.56 -10.36 18.54
N TYR A 135 12.14 -10.10 17.32
CA TYR A 135 11.54 -11.10 16.45
C TYR A 135 12.54 -12.16 15.98
N MET A 136 13.74 -11.75 15.58
CA MET A 136 14.78 -12.65 15.07
C MET A 136 15.66 -13.25 16.18
N GLY A 137 15.60 -12.74 17.40
CA GLY A 137 16.48 -13.19 18.51
C GLY A 137 17.95 -12.88 18.27
N VAL A 138 18.27 -11.80 17.54
CA VAL A 138 19.65 -11.40 17.19
C VAL A 138 20.03 -10.08 17.83
N PRO A 139 21.35 -9.81 18.01
CA PRO A 139 21.83 -8.53 18.54
C PRO A 139 21.40 -7.35 17.64
N ARG A 140 21.14 -6.20 18.26
CA ARG A 140 20.72 -4.97 17.54
C ARG A 140 21.76 -4.48 16.54
N GLU A 141 23.04 -4.69 16.81
CA GLU A 141 24.17 -4.33 15.93
C GLU A 141 24.08 -5.08 14.59
N GLN A 142 23.68 -6.33 14.61
CA GLN A 142 23.48 -7.12 13.40
C GLN A 142 22.32 -6.57 12.56
N VAL A 143 21.20 -6.23 13.20
CA VAL A 143 20.06 -5.60 12.52
C VAL A 143 20.44 -4.22 11.97
N ALA A 144 21.23 -3.43 12.71
CA ALA A 144 21.72 -2.14 12.26
C ALA A 144 22.55 -2.26 10.96
N GLY A 145 23.37 -3.30 10.82
CA GLY A 145 24.08 -3.61 9.58
C GLY A 145 23.18 -3.94 8.39
N MET A 146 21.98 -4.46 8.65
CA MET A 146 21.00 -4.80 7.60
C MET A 146 20.12 -3.61 7.17
N LEU A 147 20.10 -2.50 7.93
CA LEU A 147 19.19 -1.39 7.64
C LEU A 147 19.39 -0.81 6.23
N MET A 148 20.65 -0.55 5.86
CA MET A 148 20.96 0.06 4.55
C MET A 148 21.11 -0.96 3.42
N THR A 149 21.50 -2.20 3.75
CA THR A 149 21.79 -3.23 2.76
C THR A 149 20.58 -4.09 2.38
N VAL A 150 19.63 -4.27 3.29
CA VAL A 150 18.46 -5.14 3.12
C VAL A 150 17.15 -4.35 3.26
N PHE A 151 16.92 -3.70 4.40
CA PHE A 151 15.63 -3.08 4.68
C PHE A 151 15.35 -1.84 3.83
N LEU A 152 16.35 -0.98 3.60
CA LEU A 152 16.18 0.21 2.76
C LEU A 152 15.82 -0.15 1.31
N PRO A 153 16.60 -0.95 0.58
CA PRO A 153 16.28 -1.31 -0.80
C PRO A 153 14.96 -2.09 -0.90
N PHE A 154 14.66 -2.97 0.06
CA PHE A 154 13.39 -3.69 0.08
C PHE A 154 12.19 -2.75 0.23
N ASN A 155 12.21 -1.84 1.20
CA ASN A 155 11.07 -0.94 1.45
C ASN A 155 10.89 0.10 0.32
N LEU A 156 11.99 0.60 -0.27
CA LEU A 156 11.92 1.44 -1.47
C LEU A 156 11.27 0.71 -2.64
N THR A 157 11.70 -0.53 -2.87
CA THR A 157 11.17 -1.36 -3.95
C THR A 157 9.71 -1.72 -3.73
N LYS A 158 9.34 -2.18 -2.52
CA LYS A 158 7.96 -2.44 -2.12
C LYS A 158 7.08 -1.20 -2.32
N GLY A 159 7.53 -0.05 -1.85
CA GLY A 159 6.81 1.23 -1.99
C GLY A 159 6.66 1.66 -3.45
N GLY A 160 7.72 1.54 -4.24
CA GLY A 160 7.70 1.90 -5.66
C GLY A 160 6.77 1.03 -6.49
N ILE A 161 6.77 -0.29 -6.28
CA ILE A 161 5.83 -1.21 -6.95
C ILE A 161 4.39 -0.85 -6.56
N ASN A 162 4.10 -0.68 -5.26
CA ASN A 162 2.75 -0.35 -4.79
C ASN A 162 2.29 1.04 -5.28
N ALA A 163 3.19 2.02 -5.38
CA ALA A 163 2.88 3.32 -5.97
C ALA A 163 2.55 3.19 -7.48
N GLY A 164 3.36 2.47 -8.24
CA GLY A 164 3.12 2.19 -9.67
C GLY A 164 1.79 1.48 -9.89
N LEU A 165 1.50 0.43 -9.12
CA LEU A 165 0.21 -0.27 -9.16
C LEU A 165 -0.95 0.66 -8.82
N THR A 166 -0.81 1.50 -7.79
CA THR A 166 -1.84 2.48 -7.41
C THR A 166 -2.15 3.44 -8.56
N LEU A 167 -1.13 4.01 -9.22
CA LEU A 167 -1.31 4.95 -10.33
C LEU A 167 -1.99 4.30 -11.54
N LEU A 168 -1.66 3.04 -11.84
CA LEU A 168 -2.27 2.30 -12.94
C LEU A 168 -3.70 1.86 -12.65
N LEU A 169 -3.95 1.34 -11.44
CA LEU A 169 -5.22 0.71 -11.07
C LEU A 169 -6.27 1.70 -10.55
N TYR A 170 -5.87 2.90 -10.10
CA TYR A 170 -6.80 3.87 -9.52
C TYR A 170 -7.98 4.18 -10.44
N LYS A 171 -7.73 4.60 -11.68
CA LYS A 171 -8.79 4.97 -12.63
C LYS A 171 -9.76 3.82 -12.95
N PRO A 172 -9.31 2.62 -13.38
CA PRO A 172 -10.20 1.51 -13.65
C PRO A 172 -11.02 1.09 -12.43
N ILE A 173 -10.41 1.04 -11.23
CA ILE A 173 -11.12 0.69 -10.00
C ILE A 173 -12.19 1.74 -9.66
N VAL A 174 -11.85 3.02 -9.69
CA VAL A 174 -12.82 4.12 -9.42
C VAL A 174 -13.99 4.08 -10.40
N ASN A 175 -13.72 3.83 -11.67
CA ASN A 175 -14.78 3.75 -12.68
C ASN A 175 -15.70 2.53 -12.45
N ALA A 176 -15.14 1.39 -12.07
CA ALA A 176 -15.91 0.20 -11.72
C ALA A 176 -16.80 0.46 -10.49
N LEU A 177 -16.25 1.10 -9.45
CA LEU A 177 -16.99 1.45 -8.23
C LEU A 177 -18.12 2.45 -8.48
N ARG A 178 -17.90 3.43 -9.35
CA ARG A 178 -18.97 4.37 -9.76
C ARG A 178 -20.10 3.67 -10.50
N LYS A 179 -19.76 2.73 -11.42
CA LYS A 179 -20.76 1.91 -12.09
C LYS A 179 -21.56 1.02 -11.12
N ALA A 180 -20.91 0.55 -10.07
CA ALA A 180 -21.54 -0.23 -8.98
C ALA A 180 -22.28 0.64 -7.94
N HIS A 181 -22.35 1.96 -8.14
CA HIS A 181 -22.93 2.92 -7.19
C HIS A 181 -22.30 2.91 -5.78
N LEU A 182 -21.07 2.42 -5.65
CA LEU A 182 -20.31 2.40 -4.40
C LEU A 182 -19.47 3.67 -4.20
N ALA A 183 -19.08 4.37 -5.26
CA ALA A 183 -18.37 5.65 -5.18
C ALA A 183 -19.22 6.80 -5.74
N GLU A 184 -19.00 8.01 -5.20
CA GLU A 184 -19.70 9.21 -5.66
C GLU A 184 -19.42 9.51 -7.15
N PRO A 185 -20.40 10.04 -7.90
CA PRO A 185 -20.18 10.54 -9.25
C PRO A 185 -19.07 11.59 -9.26
N SER A 186 -18.33 11.67 -10.38
CA SER A 186 -17.32 12.73 -10.54
C SER A 186 -17.98 14.09 -10.52
N LYS A 187 -17.53 14.99 -9.64
CA LYS A 187 -17.98 16.40 -9.64
C LYS A 187 -17.48 17.18 -10.85
N SER A 188 -16.51 16.65 -11.59
CA SER A 188 -15.97 17.23 -12.81
C SER A 188 -16.64 16.62 -14.02
N ALA A 189 -17.77 17.20 -14.46
CA ALA A 189 -18.46 16.81 -15.70
C ALA A 189 -17.57 16.95 -16.95
N ASP A 190 -16.46 17.70 -16.88
CA ASP A 190 -15.54 17.98 -17.98
C ASP A 190 -14.35 17.04 -18.13
N GLN A 191 -14.11 16.14 -17.18
CA GLN A 191 -13.15 15.06 -17.39
C GLN A 191 -13.85 13.83 -18.01
N LYS A 192 -14.36 13.96 -19.25
CA LYS A 192 -14.41 12.83 -20.17
C LYS A 192 -13.05 12.17 -20.07
N GLY A 193 -13.05 10.92 -19.59
CA GLY A 193 -11.85 10.19 -19.26
C GLY A 193 -10.89 10.01 -20.44
N HIS A 194 -10.26 11.07 -20.88
CA HIS A 194 -9.14 10.97 -21.78
C HIS A 194 -8.06 10.16 -21.07
N PHE A 195 -7.87 8.97 -21.57
CA PHE A 195 -6.79 8.09 -21.19
C PHE A 195 -5.48 8.86 -21.50
N ASN A 196 -4.86 9.43 -20.49
CA ASN A 196 -3.61 10.14 -20.69
C ASN A 196 -2.51 9.09 -20.87
N ILE A 197 -2.23 8.76 -22.13
CA ILE A 197 -1.22 7.75 -22.51
C ILE A 197 0.13 8.07 -21.84
N GLY A 198 0.53 9.34 -21.84
CA GLY A 198 1.79 9.76 -21.20
C GLY A 198 1.82 9.45 -19.71
N PHE A 199 0.72 9.68 -18.98
CA PHE A 199 0.63 9.35 -17.56
C PHE A 199 0.66 7.83 -17.33
N THR A 200 0.00 7.07 -18.19
CA THR A 200 0.01 5.59 -18.11
C THR A 200 1.40 5.04 -18.39
N LEU A 201 2.10 5.55 -19.40
CA LEU A 201 3.48 5.16 -19.69
C LEU A 201 4.42 5.52 -18.54
N PHE A 202 4.25 6.68 -17.93
CA PHE A 202 5.01 7.08 -16.74
C PHE A 202 4.77 6.11 -15.56
N ALA A 203 3.51 5.80 -15.25
CA ALA A 203 3.18 4.85 -14.19
C ALA A 203 3.71 3.45 -14.46
N LEU A 204 3.64 3.01 -15.73
CA LEU A 204 4.20 1.73 -16.16
C LEU A 204 5.73 1.71 -16.04
N ALA A 205 6.41 2.80 -16.41
CA ALA A 205 7.87 2.90 -16.26
C ALA A 205 8.29 2.79 -14.79
N ILE A 206 7.58 3.47 -13.87
CA ILE A 206 7.79 3.32 -12.43
C ILE A 206 7.64 1.85 -12.03
N LEU A 207 6.50 1.23 -12.38
CA LEU A 207 6.24 -0.16 -12.02
C LEU A 207 7.32 -1.10 -12.53
N VAL A 208 7.68 -1.02 -13.82
CA VAL A 208 8.70 -1.88 -14.43
C VAL A 208 10.05 -1.69 -13.75
N THR A 209 10.47 -0.43 -13.49
CA THR A 209 11.74 -0.15 -12.80
C THR A 209 11.81 -0.83 -11.45
N PHE A 210 10.77 -0.69 -10.63
CA PHE A 210 10.79 -1.28 -9.29
C PHE A 210 10.57 -2.79 -9.29
N VAL A 211 9.86 -3.35 -10.28
CA VAL A 211 9.79 -4.80 -10.48
C VAL A 211 11.15 -5.37 -10.86
N LEU A 212 11.89 -4.73 -11.75
CA LEU A 212 13.26 -5.16 -12.09
C LEU A 212 14.18 -5.09 -10.87
N LEU A 213 14.11 -4.02 -10.08
CA LEU A 213 14.84 -3.93 -8.80
C LEU A 213 14.45 -5.05 -7.82
N PHE A 214 13.17 -5.42 -7.77
CA PHE A 214 12.72 -6.54 -6.96
C PHE A 214 13.29 -7.86 -7.42
N LEU A 215 13.35 -8.11 -8.74
CA LEU A 215 13.95 -9.32 -9.31
C LEU A 215 15.44 -9.43 -8.99
N VAL A 216 16.16 -8.31 -8.97
CA VAL A 216 17.56 -8.27 -8.48
C VAL A 216 17.63 -8.63 -7.00
N LEU A 217 16.74 -8.10 -6.17
CA LEU A 217 16.75 -8.36 -4.70
C LEU A 217 16.44 -9.82 -4.34
N ILE A 218 15.67 -10.52 -5.16
CA ILE A 218 15.39 -11.96 -4.98
C ILE A 218 16.39 -12.87 -5.71
N GLY A 219 17.39 -12.29 -6.43
CA GLY A 219 18.44 -13.04 -7.08
C GLY A 219 18.02 -13.74 -8.39
N VAL A 220 17.00 -13.22 -9.08
CA VAL A 220 16.55 -13.72 -10.40
C VAL A 220 17.30 -13.04 -11.55
N LEU A 221 17.73 -11.80 -11.34
CA LEU A 221 18.57 -11.01 -12.27
C LEU A 221 19.94 -10.73 -11.69
#